data_11e5736c0df10f49c8dd79dac7f99c5f
#
_entry.id   11e5736c0df10f49c8dd79dac7f99c5f
#
_cell.length_a   1.000
_cell.length_b   1.000
_cell.length_c   1.000
_cell.angle_alpha   90.00
_cell.angle_beta   90.00
_cell.angle_gamma   90.00
#
_symmetry.space_group_name_H-M   'P 1'
#
loop_
_entity.id
_entity.type
_entity.pdbx_description
1 polymer ?
#
loop_
_entity_poly.entity_id
_entity_poly.type
_entity_poly.pdbx_seq_one_letter_code
_entity_poly.pdbx_strand_id
1 'polypeptide(L)'
;MLKGKKIAVIGVGKMGETLINSVIKNNIIKKENLFGSTTRKEHAKEIQKKYQIKTYVNNEEMILGKDIIILAIKPQLMKKVIGQIKEVLTEKQLIISIAAATSTQFIENCLGKNIPVIRAMPNTPALINEGMTVFCSGQFVKKNHIQMAMDIFGAIGLSEIVHREELMDVVTALSGSGPAYALSLIHI
;
A
#
# COMPACT_ATOMS: atom_id res chain seq x y z
N MET A 1 9.68 -9.00 -11.22
CA MET A 1 8.80 -8.24 -12.14
C MET A 1 8.87 -6.72 -11.92
N LEU A 2 9.54 -6.24 -10.88
CA LEU A 2 9.57 -4.81 -10.49
C LEU A 2 10.73 -4.00 -11.10
N LYS A 3 11.62 -4.61 -11.90
CA LYS A 3 12.77 -3.91 -12.50
C LYS A 3 12.33 -2.73 -13.36
N GLY A 4 12.77 -1.52 -13.00
CA GLY A 4 12.41 -0.27 -13.69
C GLY A 4 11.03 0.31 -13.34
N LYS A 5 10.22 -0.39 -12.53
CA LYS A 5 8.93 0.12 -12.06
C LYS A 5 9.09 1.22 -11.03
N LYS A 6 8.20 2.20 -11.06
CA LYS A 6 8.14 3.33 -10.12
C LYS A 6 6.98 3.15 -9.16
N ILE A 7 7.26 3.18 -7.86
CA ILE A 7 6.27 2.99 -6.79
C ILE A 7 6.05 4.31 -6.05
N ALA A 8 4.80 4.70 -5.89
CA ALA A 8 4.39 5.85 -5.09
C ALA A 8 3.60 5.37 -3.87
N VAL A 9 3.98 5.80 -2.67
CA VAL A 9 3.28 5.50 -1.41
C VAL A 9 2.57 6.77 -0.94
N ILE A 10 1.24 6.78 -1.03
CA ILE A 10 0.41 7.86 -0.50
C ILE A 10 0.12 7.60 0.97
N GLY A 11 0.57 8.49 1.84
CA GLY A 11 0.42 8.36 3.28
C GLY A 11 1.61 7.65 3.95
N VAL A 12 2.76 8.33 4.03
CA VAL A 12 3.92 7.81 4.74
C VAL A 12 3.74 7.99 6.26
N GLY A 13 2.82 7.22 6.83
CA GLY A 13 2.68 6.97 8.26
C GLY A 13 3.40 5.69 8.67
N LYS A 14 3.11 5.12 9.86
CA LYS A 14 3.82 3.92 10.38
C LYS A 14 3.92 2.79 9.34
N MET A 15 2.80 2.35 8.75
CA MET A 15 2.82 1.23 7.81
C MET A 15 3.43 1.61 6.45
N GLY A 16 3.16 2.81 5.92
CA GLY A 16 3.77 3.30 4.68
C GLY A 16 5.30 3.44 4.83
N GLU A 17 5.77 3.91 5.97
CA GLU A 17 7.20 4.02 6.30
C GLU A 17 7.86 2.65 6.46
N THR A 18 7.18 1.69 7.10
CA THR A 18 7.64 0.30 7.19
C THR A 18 7.87 -0.30 5.82
N LEU A 19 6.88 -0.15 4.94
CA LEU A 19 6.97 -0.68 3.58
C LEU A 19 8.13 -0.04 2.79
N ILE A 20 8.28 1.28 2.85
CA ILE A 20 9.40 2.01 2.24
C ILE A 20 10.75 1.48 2.74
N ASN A 21 10.89 1.37 4.07
CA ASN A 21 12.12 0.89 4.69
C ASN A 21 12.48 -0.52 4.24
N SER A 22 11.51 -1.44 4.25
CA SER A 22 11.74 -2.84 3.92
C SER A 22 12.00 -3.05 2.42
N VAL A 23 11.29 -2.32 1.56
CA VAL A 23 11.53 -2.34 0.10
C VAL A 23 12.95 -1.86 -0.23
N ILE A 24 13.46 -0.85 0.49
CA ILE A 24 14.85 -0.35 0.33
C ILE A 24 15.85 -1.36 0.87
N LYS A 25 15.66 -1.86 2.11
CA LYS A 25 16.59 -2.80 2.76
C LYS A 25 16.76 -4.09 1.98
N ASN A 26 15.68 -4.61 1.42
CA ASN A 26 15.68 -5.85 0.65
C ASN A 26 16.01 -5.64 -0.84
N ASN A 27 16.40 -4.42 -1.25
CA ASN A 27 16.73 -4.09 -2.64
C ASN A 27 15.65 -4.47 -3.66
N ILE A 28 14.38 -4.44 -3.27
CA ILE A 28 13.22 -4.80 -4.12
C ILE A 28 13.11 -3.82 -5.29
N ILE A 29 13.39 -2.54 -5.02
CA ILE A 29 13.41 -1.48 -6.01
C ILE A 29 14.49 -0.45 -5.67
N LYS A 30 15.03 0.24 -6.68
CA LYS A 30 15.99 1.31 -6.45
C LYS A 30 15.31 2.52 -5.80
N LYS A 31 16.01 3.22 -4.89
CA LYS A 31 15.50 4.39 -4.17
C LYS A 31 14.97 5.49 -5.09
N GLU A 32 15.61 5.71 -6.23
CA GLU A 32 15.21 6.68 -7.26
C GLU A 32 13.83 6.39 -7.89
N ASN A 33 13.36 5.14 -7.77
CA ASN A 33 12.06 4.69 -8.25
C ASN A 33 11.00 4.57 -7.14
N LEU A 34 11.31 5.00 -5.93
CA LEU A 34 10.41 4.99 -4.78
C LEU A 34 10.07 6.42 -4.36
N PHE A 35 8.78 6.70 -4.20
CA PHE A 35 8.25 8.02 -3.93
C PHE A 35 7.27 7.94 -2.76
N GLY A 36 7.24 8.99 -1.94
CA GLY A 36 6.30 9.05 -0.82
C GLY A 36 5.56 10.37 -0.74
N SER A 37 4.33 10.37 -0.23
CA SER A 37 3.65 11.61 0.12
C SER A 37 3.14 11.63 1.54
N THR A 38 3.08 12.83 2.08
CA THR A 38 2.53 13.13 3.40
C THR A 38 1.89 14.52 3.38
N THR A 39 0.98 14.77 4.31
CA THR A 39 0.24 16.04 4.37
C THR A 39 1.05 17.22 4.91
N ARG A 40 2.17 16.96 5.62
CA ARG A 40 3.00 17.99 6.27
C ARG A 40 4.37 18.11 5.60
N LYS A 41 4.76 19.33 5.25
CA LYS A 41 6.06 19.62 4.59
C LYS A 41 7.26 19.20 5.43
N GLU A 42 7.20 19.40 6.75
CA GLU A 42 8.25 19.03 7.70
C GLU A 42 8.48 17.50 7.66
N HIS A 43 7.39 16.74 7.80
CA HIS A 43 7.45 15.28 7.74
C HIS A 43 7.94 14.76 6.36
N ALA A 44 7.56 15.44 5.27
CA ALA A 44 8.09 15.10 3.95
C ALA A 44 9.62 15.24 3.90
N LYS A 45 10.17 16.34 4.46
CA LYS A 45 11.63 16.55 4.55
C LYS A 45 12.32 15.50 5.44
N GLU A 46 11.71 15.11 6.56
CA GLU A 46 12.23 14.06 7.44
C GLU A 46 12.34 12.72 6.71
N ILE A 47 11.28 12.29 6.03
CA ILE A 47 11.25 11.05 5.24
C ILE A 47 12.27 11.11 4.10
N GLN A 48 12.36 12.23 3.39
CA GLN A 48 13.35 12.41 2.33
C GLN A 48 14.79 12.27 2.86
N LYS A 49 15.10 12.89 4.00
CA LYS A 49 16.43 12.80 4.63
C LYS A 49 16.72 11.38 5.11
N LYS A 50 15.74 10.73 5.74
CA LYS A 50 15.89 9.39 6.35
C LYS A 50 16.09 8.29 5.31
N TYR A 51 15.29 8.28 4.24
CA TYR A 51 15.27 7.20 3.26
C TYR A 51 15.95 7.55 1.94
N GLN A 52 16.30 8.82 1.72
CA GLN A 52 16.90 9.32 0.47
C GLN A 52 16.00 9.05 -0.76
N ILE A 53 14.68 9.15 -0.58
CA ILE A 53 13.66 9.06 -1.63
C ILE A 53 13.05 10.43 -1.88
N LYS A 54 12.47 10.64 -3.07
CA LYS A 54 11.73 11.87 -3.36
C LYS A 54 10.37 11.85 -2.68
N THR A 55 10.04 12.95 -1.96
CA THR A 55 8.79 13.08 -1.21
C THR A 55 7.98 14.29 -1.67
N TYR A 56 6.66 14.21 -1.48
CA TYR A 56 5.71 15.20 -1.96
C TYR A 56 4.66 15.51 -0.89
N VAL A 57 4.02 16.67 -1.01
CA VAL A 57 2.77 17.01 -0.28
C VAL A 57 1.57 17.04 -1.22
N ASN A 58 1.79 17.09 -2.52
CA ASN A 58 0.76 17.00 -3.56
C ASN A 58 0.73 15.57 -4.13
N ASN A 59 -0.42 14.89 -3.99
CA ASN A 59 -0.58 13.52 -4.46
C ASN A 59 -0.67 13.43 -5.98
N GLU A 60 -1.32 14.38 -6.64
CA GLU A 60 -1.47 14.40 -8.11
C GLU A 60 -0.09 14.48 -8.78
N GLU A 61 0.73 15.43 -8.34
CA GLU A 61 2.09 15.61 -8.86
C GLU A 61 2.93 14.33 -8.64
N MET A 62 2.81 13.72 -7.47
CA MET A 62 3.60 12.54 -7.13
C MET A 62 3.29 11.34 -8.03
N ILE A 63 2.02 11.08 -8.33
CA ILE A 63 1.61 9.85 -9.04
C ILE A 63 1.81 9.91 -10.57
N LEU A 64 2.11 11.07 -11.12
CA LEU A 64 2.37 11.21 -12.56
C LEU A 64 3.56 10.34 -12.99
N GLY A 65 3.31 9.46 -13.96
CA GLY A 65 4.31 8.55 -14.50
C GLY A 65 4.83 7.49 -13.52
N LYS A 66 4.04 7.14 -12.49
CA LYS A 66 4.31 6.00 -11.62
C LYS A 66 3.51 4.78 -12.07
N ASP A 67 4.06 3.60 -11.85
CA ASP A 67 3.43 2.34 -12.28
C ASP A 67 2.51 1.78 -11.19
N ILE A 68 2.92 1.92 -9.92
CA ILE A 68 2.22 1.34 -8.77
C ILE A 68 1.99 2.44 -7.74
N ILE A 69 0.75 2.55 -7.27
CA ILE A 69 0.34 3.51 -6.25
C ILE A 69 -0.17 2.74 -5.04
N ILE A 70 0.50 2.89 -3.90
CA ILE A 70 0.10 2.26 -2.65
C ILE A 70 -0.64 3.29 -1.80
N LEU A 71 -1.90 3.01 -1.48
CA LEU A 71 -2.74 3.83 -0.60
C LEU A 71 -2.57 3.36 0.85
N ALA A 72 -1.62 3.97 1.57
CA ALA A 72 -1.32 3.70 2.98
C ALA A 72 -1.96 4.75 3.89
N ILE A 73 -3.23 5.03 3.68
CA ILE A 73 -4.02 6.06 4.34
C ILE A 73 -5.15 5.45 5.18
N LYS A 74 -5.69 6.22 6.11
CA LYS A 74 -6.87 5.81 6.89
C LYS A 74 -8.11 5.70 5.99
N PRO A 75 -9.04 4.73 6.24
CA PRO A 75 -10.25 4.54 5.44
C PRO A 75 -11.06 5.82 5.21
N GLN A 76 -11.19 6.66 6.23
CA GLN A 76 -11.97 7.91 6.19
C GLN A 76 -11.43 8.93 5.18
N LEU A 77 -10.15 8.80 4.80
CA LEU A 77 -9.51 9.69 3.83
C LEU A 77 -9.59 9.17 2.39
N MET A 78 -10.06 7.93 2.19
CA MET A 78 -10.01 7.26 0.89
C MET A 78 -10.73 8.04 -0.21
N LYS A 79 -12.00 8.41 0.02
CA LYS A 79 -12.79 9.18 -0.96
C LYS A 79 -12.14 10.51 -1.32
N LYS A 80 -11.60 11.22 -0.31
CA LYS A 80 -10.91 12.50 -0.51
C LYS A 80 -9.65 12.34 -1.35
N VAL A 81 -8.80 11.35 -1.02
CA VAL A 81 -7.53 11.12 -1.73
C VAL A 81 -7.78 10.63 -3.16
N ILE A 82 -8.72 9.71 -3.36
CA ILE A 82 -9.10 9.27 -4.71
C ILE A 82 -9.61 10.45 -5.53
N GLY A 83 -10.45 11.32 -4.95
CA GLY A 83 -10.94 12.53 -5.61
C GLY A 83 -9.83 13.47 -6.09
N GLN A 84 -8.69 13.54 -5.38
CA GLN A 84 -7.52 14.31 -5.80
C GLN A 84 -6.82 13.69 -7.02
N ILE A 85 -6.67 12.36 -7.04
CA ILE A 85 -5.77 11.69 -7.98
C ILE A 85 -6.48 11.09 -9.21
N LYS A 86 -7.79 10.88 -9.17
CA LYS A 86 -8.53 10.12 -10.20
C LYS A 86 -8.40 10.70 -11.62
N GLU A 87 -8.28 12.02 -11.76
CA GLU A 87 -8.21 12.66 -13.09
C GLU A 87 -6.87 12.37 -13.79
N VAL A 88 -5.78 12.28 -13.03
CA VAL A 88 -4.43 12.04 -13.56
C VAL A 88 -4.04 10.56 -13.61
N LEU A 89 -4.87 9.68 -13.01
CA LEU A 89 -4.68 8.23 -13.08
C LEU A 89 -5.02 7.67 -14.46
N THR A 90 -4.27 6.65 -14.85
CA THR A 90 -4.46 5.89 -16.09
C THR A 90 -4.67 4.41 -15.80
N GLU A 91 -5.31 3.68 -16.71
CA GLU A 91 -5.57 2.23 -16.62
C GLU A 91 -4.29 1.36 -16.63
N LYS A 92 -3.13 1.96 -16.93
CA LYS A 92 -1.83 1.27 -16.90
C LYS A 92 -1.24 1.18 -15.49
N GLN A 93 -1.78 1.90 -14.53
CA GLN A 93 -1.30 1.99 -13.15
C GLN A 93 -2.02 0.96 -12.27
N LEU A 94 -1.29 0.36 -11.35
CA LEU A 94 -1.83 -0.53 -10.33
C LEU A 94 -2.05 0.25 -9.04
N ILE A 95 -3.24 0.15 -8.46
CA ILE A 95 -3.52 0.65 -7.11
C ILE A 95 -3.48 -0.53 -6.13
N ILE A 96 -2.75 -0.36 -5.02
CA ILE A 96 -2.77 -1.29 -3.89
C ILE A 96 -3.22 -0.52 -2.66
N SER A 97 -4.34 -0.90 -2.08
CA SER A 97 -4.87 -0.28 -0.85
C SER A 97 -4.56 -1.16 0.36
N ILE A 98 -3.97 -0.58 1.40
CA ILE A 98 -3.79 -1.23 2.71
C ILE A 98 -4.77 -0.70 3.76
N ALA A 99 -5.80 0.02 3.34
CA ALA A 99 -6.83 0.53 4.24
C ALA A 99 -7.78 -0.59 4.70
N ALA A 100 -7.95 -0.73 6.01
CA ALA A 100 -8.92 -1.66 6.57
C ALA A 100 -10.36 -1.28 6.16
N ALA A 101 -11.25 -2.26 6.11
CA ALA A 101 -12.69 -2.07 5.83
C ALA A 101 -13.01 -1.21 4.59
N THR A 102 -12.13 -1.25 3.57
CA THR A 102 -12.32 -0.52 2.31
C THR A 102 -12.27 -1.52 1.16
N SER A 103 -13.41 -1.81 0.54
CA SER A 103 -13.50 -2.80 -0.53
C SER A 103 -12.86 -2.33 -1.84
N THR A 104 -12.45 -3.28 -2.67
CA THR A 104 -11.96 -3.01 -4.03
C THR A 104 -13.05 -2.32 -4.86
N GLN A 105 -14.28 -2.81 -4.77
CA GLN A 105 -15.45 -2.22 -5.45
C GLN A 105 -15.68 -0.76 -5.07
N PHE A 106 -15.57 -0.42 -3.78
CA PHE A 106 -15.70 0.97 -3.34
C PHE A 106 -14.64 1.88 -3.99
N ILE A 107 -13.39 1.41 -4.05
CA ILE A 107 -12.27 2.16 -4.66
C ILE A 107 -12.51 2.28 -6.17
N GLU A 108 -12.84 1.20 -6.86
CA GLU A 108 -13.13 1.17 -8.30
C GLU A 108 -14.28 2.12 -8.67
N ASN A 109 -15.37 2.13 -7.89
CA ASN A 109 -16.48 3.06 -8.07
C ASN A 109 -16.06 4.53 -7.89
N CYS A 110 -15.21 4.81 -6.91
CA CYS A 110 -14.69 6.18 -6.71
C CYS A 110 -13.76 6.64 -7.84
N LEU A 111 -13.01 5.71 -8.45
CA LEU A 111 -12.12 5.98 -9.57
C LEU A 111 -12.90 6.25 -10.87
N GLY A 112 -13.98 5.52 -11.13
CA GLY A 112 -14.78 5.63 -12.35
C GLY A 112 -14.01 5.25 -13.62
N LYS A 113 -12.93 4.48 -13.51
CA LYS A 113 -12.03 4.04 -14.59
C LYS A 113 -11.66 2.57 -14.37
N ASN A 114 -11.29 1.85 -15.44
CA ASN A 114 -10.89 0.43 -15.38
C ASN A 114 -9.45 0.25 -14.85
N ILE A 115 -9.17 0.82 -13.69
CA ILE A 115 -7.85 0.77 -13.06
C ILE A 115 -7.80 -0.48 -12.17
N PRO A 116 -6.76 -1.34 -12.29
CA PRO A 116 -6.62 -2.50 -11.41
C PRO A 116 -6.39 -2.07 -9.96
N VAL A 117 -7.20 -2.63 -9.05
CA VAL A 117 -7.17 -2.37 -7.62
C VAL A 117 -6.93 -3.68 -6.86
N ILE A 118 -5.91 -3.72 -6.01
CA ILE A 118 -5.67 -4.81 -5.06
C ILE A 118 -5.90 -4.28 -3.65
N ARG A 119 -6.72 -4.98 -2.88
CA ARG A 119 -6.82 -4.78 -1.43
C ARG A 119 -5.80 -5.67 -0.75
N ALA A 120 -4.95 -5.10 0.08
CA ALA A 120 -3.94 -5.79 0.87
C ALA A 120 -4.19 -5.54 2.36
N MET A 121 -4.05 -6.55 3.19
CA MET A 121 -4.16 -6.43 4.64
C MET A 121 -2.89 -6.95 5.30
N PRO A 122 -1.87 -6.10 5.47
CA PRO A 122 -0.69 -6.41 6.28
C PRO A 122 -1.04 -6.35 7.78
N ASN A 123 -0.18 -6.93 8.61
CA ASN A 123 -0.29 -6.86 10.07
C ASN A 123 0.94 -6.22 10.73
N THR A 124 0.88 -5.98 12.04
CA THR A 124 1.93 -5.26 12.80
C THR A 124 3.31 -5.92 12.80
N PRO A 125 3.48 -7.26 12.79
CA PRO A 125 4.81 -7.87 12.68
C PRO A 125 5.59 -7.50 11.41
N ALA A 126 4.93 -6.91 10.42
CA ALA A 126 5.58 -6.29 9.26
C ALA A 126 6.67 -5.27 9.66
N LEU A 127 6.57 -4.64 10.85
CA LEU A 127 7.57 -3.71 11.38
C LEU A 127 8.97 -4.34 11.54
N ILE A 128 9.02 -5.65 11.74
CA ILE A 128 10.24 -6.45 11.88
C ILE A 128 10.42 -7.45 10.71
N ASN A 129 9.68 -7.28 9.62
CA ASN A 129 9.65 -8.12 8.42
C ASN A 129 9.12 -9.56 8.66
N GLU A 130 8.38 -9.78 9.72
CA GLU A 130 7.71 -11.04 10.08
C GLU A 130 6.19 -10.92 9.92
N GLY A 131 5.78 -10.06 8.99
CA GLY A 131 4.37 -9.81 8.71
C GLY A 131 3.70 -10.92 7.93
N MET A 132 2.36 -10.88 7.97
CA MET A 132 1.51 -11.62 7.05
C MET A 132 0.65 -10.61 6.30
N THR A 133 0.69 -10.64 4.97
CA THR A 133 -0.16 -9.80 4.13
C THR A 133 -1.09 -10.67 3.31
N VAL A 134 -2.39 -10.44 3.43
CA VAL A 134 -3.37 -11.11 2.58
C VAL A 134 -3.89 -10.16 1.52
N PHE A 135 -4.01 -10.65 0.28
CA PHE A 135 -4.49 -9.91 -0.88
C PHE A 135 -5.87 -10.37 -1.33
N CYS A 136 -6.66 -9.42 -1.81
CA CYS A 136 -7.84 -9.66 -2.62
C CYS A 136 -7.80 -8.78 -3.86
N SER A 137 -8.20 -9.34 -5.00
CA SER A 137 -8.17 -8.68 -6.30
C SER A 137 -9.51 -8.05 -6.63
N GLY A 138 -9.48 -6.81 -7.12
CA GLY A 138 -10.63 -6.18 -7.79
C GLY A 138 -10.81 -6.68 -9.22
N GLN A 139 -11.78 -6.10 -9.90
CA GLN A 139 -12.30 -6.57 -11.19
C GLN A 139 -11.26 -6.53 -12.33
N PHE A 140 -10.39 -5.52 -12.35
CA PHE A 140 -9.46 -5.28 -13.47
C PHE A 140 -8.05 -5.82 -13.23
N VAL A 141 -7.86 -6.59 -12.14
CA VAL A 141 -6.56 -7.15 -11.75
C VAL A 141 -6.17 -8.33 -12.64
N LYS A 142 -4.93 -8.35 -13.09
CA LYS A 142 -4.32 -9.43 -13.88
C LYS A 142 -3.27 -10.18 -13.03
N LYS A 143 -2.88 -11.39 -13.44
CA LYS A 143 -1.87 -12.20 -12.73
C LYS A 143 -0.55 -11.48 -12.47
N ASN A 144 -0.08 -10.68 -13.43
CA ASN A 144 1.15 -9.88 -13.26
C ASN A 144 1.01 -8.80 -12.18
N HIS A 145 -0.19 -8.23 -11.97
CA HIS A 145 -0.43 -7.25 -10.91
C HIS A 145 -0.32 -7.90 -9.51
N ILE A 146 -0.86 -9.11 -9.37
CA ILE A 146 -0.75 -9.89 -8.13
C ILE A 146 0.71 -10.19 -7.83
N GLN A 147 1.48 -10.65 -8.82
CA GLN A 147 2.89 -10.95 -8.63
C GLN A 147 3.68 -9.69 -8.22
N MET A 148 3.39 -8.52 -8.82
CA MET A 148 4.00 -7.26 -8.38
C MET A 148 3.67 -6.92 -6.93
N ALA A 149 2.42 -7.13 -6.50
CA ALA A 149 2.04 -6.93 -5.11
C ALA A 149 2.78 -7.90 -4.17
N MET A 150 2.83 -9.18 -4.51
CA MET A 150 3.58 -10.19 -3.74
C MET A 150 5.07 -9.87 -3.66
N ASP A 151 5.70 -9.44 -4.75
CA ASP A 151 7.11 -9.03 -4.76
C ASP A 151 7.37 -7.83 -3.83
N ILE A 152 6.44 -6.86 -3.75
CA ILE A 152 6.56 -5.70 -2.87
C ILE A 152 6.36 -6.08 -1.40
N PHE A 153 5.30 -6.80 -1.11
CA PHE A 153 4.92 -7.12 0.28
C PHE A 153 5.70 -8.28 0.86
N GLY A 154 6.33 -9.12 0.01
CA GLY A 154 7.33 -10.10 0.44
C GLY A 154 8.54 -9.47 1.15
N ALA A 155 8.76 -8.15 0.99
CA ALA A 155 9.76 -7.42 1.75
C ALA A 155 9.42 -7.26 3.26
N ILE A 156 8.17 -7.44 3.65
CA ILE A 156 7.68 -7.26 5.02
C ILE A 156 7.15 -8.56 5.66
N GLY A 157 7.30 -9.70 4.99
CA GLY A 157 6.88 -11.00 5.49
C GLY A 157 6.25 -11.91 4.44
N LEU A 158 5.43 -12.84 4.89
CA LEU A 158 4.69 -13.76 4.03
C LEU A 158 3.48 -13.09 3.39
N SER A 159 3.00 -13.64 2.29
CA SER A 159 1.80 -13.15 1.61
C SER A 159 0.95 -14.28 1.04
N GLU A 160 -0.37 -14.12 1.11
CA GLU A 160 -1.37 -15.06 0.65
C GLU A 160 -2.49 -14.35 -0.12
N ILE A 161 -3.24 -15.10 -0.90
CA ILE A 161 -4.33 -14.58 -1.73
C ILE A 161 -5.64 -15.21 -1.32
N VAL A 162 -6.67 -14.39 -1.13
CA VAL A 162 -8.05 -14.85 -1.02
C VAL A 162 -8.84 -14.46 -2.26
N HIS A 163 -9.68 -15.37 -2.75
CA HIS A 163 -10.46 -15.16 -3.98
C HIS A 163 -11.82 -14.48 -3.74
N ARG A 164 -12.29 -14.48 -2.48
CA ARG A 164 -13.53 -13.82 -2.08
C ARG A 164 -13.23 -12.68 -1.13
N GLU A 165 -13.66 -11.48 -1.47
CA GLU A 165 -13.32 -10.28 -0.69
C GLU A 165 -13.96 -10.28 0.71
N GLU A 166 -15.08 -11.00 0.90
CA GLU A 166 -15.74 -11.15 2.21
C GLU A 166 -14.79 -11.79 3.25
N LEU A 167 -13.85 -12.62 2.82
CA LEU A 167 -12.85 -13.23 3.69
C LEU A 167 -11.86 -12.20 4.27
N MET A 168 -11.73 -11.02 3.66
CA MET A 168 -10.82 -9.97 4.16
C MET A 168 -11.22 -9.42 5.53
N ASP A 169 -12.47 -9.52 5.93
CA ASP A 169 -12.92 -9.11 7.26
C ASP A 169 -12.49 -10.16 8.30
N VAL A 170 -12.57 -11.45 7.96
CA VAL A 170 -12.02 -12.55 8.77
C VAL A 170 -10.50 -12.42 8.90
N VAL A 171 -9.81 -12.13 7.80
CA VAL A 171 -8.36 -11.86 7.79
C VAL A 171 -8.01 -10.68 8.69
N THR A 172 -8.79 -9.61 8.65
CA THR A 172 -8.59 -8.44 9.51
C THR A 172 -8.73 -8.81 10.99
N ALA A 173 -9.75 -9.61 11.34
CA ALA A 173 -9.96 -10.05 12.73
C ALA A 173 -8.87 -10.99 13.23
N LEU A 174 -8.44 -11.97 12.43
CA LEU A 174 -7.47 -12.99 12.83
C LEU A 174 -6.01 -12.50 12.66
N SER A 175 -5.60 -12.23 11.43
CA SER A 175 -4.22 -11.88 11.09
C SER A 175 -3.91 -10.42 11.38
N GLY A 176 -4.84 -9.51 11.03
CA GLY A 176 -4.65 -8.07 11.24
C GLY A 176 -4.61 -7.68 12.72
N SER A 177 -5.59 -8.17 13.51
CA SER A 177 -5.76 -7.82 14.93
C SER A 177 -5.09 -8.82 15.88
N GLY A 178 -4.85 -10.06 15.45
CA GLY A 178 -4.29 -11.14 16.28
C GLY A 178 -3.01 -10.78 17.03
N PRO A 179 -2.00 -10.16 16.42
CA PRO A 179 -0.80 -9.72 17.11
C PRO A 179 -1.07 -8.75 18.29
N ALA A 180 -2.08 -7.87 18.14
CA ALA A 180 -2.46 -6.95 19.19
C ALA A 180 -3.09 -7.69 20.41
N TYR A 181 -3.88 -8.73 20.16
CA TYR A 181 -4.43 -9.57 21.22
C TYR A 181 -3.32 -10.31 22.00
N ALA A 182 -2.38 -10.92 21.26
CA ALA A 182 -1.25 -11.62 21.90
C ALA A 182 -0.41 -10.66 22.75
N LEU A 183 -0.06 -9.48 22.24
CA LEU A 183 0.69 -8.48 22.97
C LEU A 183 -0.08 -7.94 24.18
N SER A 184 -1.39 -7.77 24.09
CA SER A 184 -2.22 -7.36 25.24
C SER A 184 -2.20 -8.40 26.35
N LEU A 185 -2.30 -9.69 26.02
CA LEU A 185 -2.26 -10.78 27.00
C LEU A 185 -0.90 -10.89 27.71
N ILE A 186 0.20 -10.59 27.02
CA ILE A 186 1.54 -10.58 27.63
C ILE A 186 1.69 -9.47 28.68
N HIS A 187 0.95 -8.35 28.53
CA HIS A 187 1.02 -7.21 29.46
C HIS A 187 0.06 -7.33 30.67
N ILE A 188 -0.83 -8.30 30.70
CA ILE A 188 -1.72 -8.58 31.83
C ILE A 188 -1.04 -9.52 32.81
#